data_88c784ade37b8734a6b551391af3d423
#
_entry.id   88c784ade37b8734a6b551391af3d423
#
_cell.length_a   1.000
_cell.length_b   1.000
_cell.length_c   1.000
_cell.angle_alpha   90.00
_cell.angle_beta   90.00
_cell.angle_gamma   90.00
#
_symmetry.space_group_name_H-M   'P 1'
#
loop_
_entity.id
_entity.type
_entity.pdbx_description
1 polymer ?
#
loop_
_entity_poly.entity_id
_entity_poly.type
_entity_poly.pdbx_seq_one_letter_code
_entity_poly.pdbx_strand_id
1 'polypeptide(L)'
;NMCHWNTVNWNCIIRKETLEEKLSEEEKHALSRLQKELSEQKKVELLFTDADLEKDITFFLSGHHVKPEECMLLATEPEEVAWAKKDADSDSDQLTVIGYEVPDFSKQMPLSNVDILLLGLEEVDTEFLLRTFQRKHHLPWRILETKRCYLREITLDDMDDLFDLYNKKGITDYIEPLYERQEEEEYQRAYIENMYGYYGYGMWLAKEKGTHLLIGRAGIDYRMLGE
;
A
#
# COMPACT_ATOMS: atom_id res chain seq x y z
N ASN A 1 12.59 18.59 -11.34
CA ASN A 1 11.48 18.18 -10.48
C ASN A 1 12.01 17.07 -9.58
N MET A 2 12.33 17.40 -8.34
CA MET A 2 12.59 16.39 -7.31
C MET A 2 11.30 15.59 -7.13
N CYS A 3 11.33 14.32 -7.52
CA CYS A 3 10.23 13.41 -7.26
C CYS A 3 10.05 13.30 -5.74
N HIS A 4 8.94 13.81 -5.25
CA HIS A 4 8.54 13.80 -3.83
C HIS A 4 8.09 12.41 -3.39
N TRP A 5 8.89 11.38 -3.62
CA TRP A 5 8.58 10.01 -3.23
C TRP A 5 8.56 9.77 -1.71
N ASN A 6 9.08 10.73 -0.93
CA ASN A 6 9.13 10.62 0.54
C ASN A 6 8.04 11.39 1.29
N THR A 7 7.11 12.04 0.58
CA THR A 7 6.06 12.82 1.23
C THR A 7 4.69 12.46 0.68
N VAL A 8 4.33 11.19 0.81
CA VAL A 8 2.92 10.85 0.70
C VAL A 8 2.25 11.39 1.95
N ASN A 9 1.48 12.44 1.81
CA ASN A 9 0.69 13.01 2.91
C ASN A 9 -0.56 12.15 3.12
N TRP A 10 -0.41 11.01 3.76
CA TRP A 10 -1.57 10.45 4.44
C TRP A 10 -1.67 11.11 5.81
N ASN A 11 -2.87 11.50 6.20
CA ASN A 11 -3.07 12.39 7.34
C ASN A 11 -3.84 11.77 8.48
N CYS A 12 -4.68 10.79 8.21
CA CYS A 12 -5.65 10.33 9.19
C CYS A 12 -5.85 8.82 9.16
N ILE A 13 -5.86 8.22 10.35
CA ILE A 13 -6.44 6.90 10.56
C ILE A 13 -7.78 7.10 11.23
N ILE A 14 -8.81 6.54 10.64
CA ILE A 14 -10.18 6.57 11.13
C ILE A 14 -10.47 5.18 11.68
N ARG A 15 -10.83 5.09 12.94
CA ARG A 15 -11.18 3.83 13.57
C ARG A 15 -12.37 3.96 14.51
N LYS A 16 -13.03 2.85 14.76
CA LYS A 16 -14.13 2.73 15.70
C LYS A 16 -13.67 2.93 17.14
N GLU A 17 -14.37 3.72 17.91
CA GLU A 17 -14.03 3.98 19.31
C GLU A 17 -14.02 2.67 20.15
N THR A 18 -14.96 1.77 19.86
CA THR A 18 -15.10 0.50 20.58
C THR A 18 -14.16 -0.61 20.11
N LEU A 19 -13.25 -0.34 19.17
CA LEU A 19 -12.31 -1.35 18.68
C LEU A 19 -11.50 -2.00 19.83
N GLU A 20 -11.03 -1.19 20.78
CA GLU A 20 -10.19 -1.69 21.89
C GLU A 20 -10.87 -2.74 22.77
N GLU A 21 -12.21 -2.75 22.82
CA GLU A 21 -12.97 -3.75 23.57
C GLU A 21 -12.86 -5.15 22.96
N LYS A 22 -12.52 -5.23 21.67
CA LYS A 22 -12.41 -6.49 20.91
C LYS A 22 -10.97 -7.03 20.86
N LEU A 23 -9.98 -6.26 21.32
CA LEU A 23 -8.57 -6.58 21.20
C LEU A 23 -8.07 -7.43 22.39
N SER A 24 -7.15 -8.34 22.12
CA SER A 24 -6.33 -9.00 23.13
C SER A 24 -5.39 -7.99 23.82
N GLU A 25 -4.80 -8.37 24.96
CA GLU A 25 -3.83 -7.49 25.65
C GLU A 25 -2.57 -7.22 24.81
N GLU A 26 -2.14 -8.19 23.98
CA GLU A 26 -1.01 -8.03 23.07
C GLU A 26 -1.34 -7.01 21.96
N GLU A 27 -2.52 -7.12 21.40
CA GLU A 27 -3.00 -6.17 20.38
C GLU A 27 -3.24 -4.77 20.93
N LYS A 28 -3.72 -4.63 22.17
CA LYS A 28 -3.82 -3.32 22.85
C LYS A 28 -2.45 -2.66 23.03
N HIS A 29 -1.43 -3.45 23.37
CA HIS A 29 -0.05 -2.96 23.44
C HIS A 29 0.46 -2.53 22.04
N ALA A 30 0.16 -3.31 21.01
CA ALA A 30 0.51 -2.98 19.63
C ALA A 30 -0.18 -1.69 19.17
N LEU A 31 -1.48 -1.55 19.45
CA LEU A 31 -2.23 -0.33 19.15
C LEU A 31 -1.66 0.89 19.87
N SER A 32 -1.32 0.75 21.17
CA SER A 32 -0.70 1.85 21.95
C SER A 32 0.66 2.26 21.39
N ARG A 33 1.47 1.31 20.91
CA ARG A 33 2.74 1.58 20.22
C ARG A 33 2.47 2.35 18.94
N LEU A 34 1.54 1.88 18.11
CA LEU A 34 1.17 2.50 16.83
C LEU A 34 0.67 3.94 17.05
N GLN A 35 -0.18 4.19 18.04
CA GLN A 35 -0.67 5.53 18.38
C GLN A 35 0.47 6.48 18.74
N LYS A 36 1.46 6.00 19.52
CA LYS A 36 2.64 6.78 19.83
C LYS A 36 3.45 7.13 18.59
N GLU A 37 3.71 6.17 17.70
CA GLU A 37 4.43 6.38 16.44
C GLU A 37 3.68 7.39 15.54
N LEU A 38 2.37 7.26 15.42
CA LEU A 38 1.53 8.20 14.68
C LEU A 38 1.64 9.63 15.23
N SER A 39 1.56 9.78 16.55
CA SER A 39 1.70 11.07 17.21
C SER A 39 3.07 11.69 16.99
N GLU A 40 4.15 10.90 17.06
CA GLU A 40 5.52 11.35 16.79
C GLU A 40 5.68 11.83 15.33
N GLN A 41 5.00 11.18 14.39
CA GLN A 41 4.96 11.55 12.97
C GLN A 41 3.92 12.63 12.65
N LYS A 42 3.25 13.20 13.66
CA LYS A 42 2.19 14.20 13.53
C LYS A 42 1.00 13.74 12.65
N LYS A 43 0.72 12.45 12.68
CA LYS A 43 -0.47 11.89 12.03
C LYS A 43 -1.68 12.05 12.95
N VAL A 44 -2.83 12.29 12.36
CA VAL A 44 -4.08 12.46 13.11
C VAL A 44 -4.82 11.12 13.15
N GLU A 45 -5.32 10.78 14.33
CA GLU A 45 -6.24 9.67 14.52
C GLU A 45 -7.64 10.22 14.81
N LEU A 46 -8.65 9.74 14.10
CA LEU A 46 -10.04 10.03 14.34
C LEU A 46 -10.74 8.78 14.88
N LEU A 47 -11.45 8.94 15.98
CA LEU A 47 -12.35 7.93 16.50
C LEU A 47 -13.78 8.26 16.11
N PHE A 48 -14.52 7.30 15.60
CA PHE A 48 -15.95 7.44 15.34
C PHE A 48 -16.76 6.48 16.20
N THR A 49 -18.03 6.80 16.41
CA THR A 49 -18.97 5.97 17.17
C THR A 49 -19.73 5.02 16.24
N ASP A 50 -20.27 3.93 16.80
CA ASP A 50 -21.08 2.95 16.05
C ASP A 50 -22.34 3.56 15.43
N ALA A 51 -22.82 4.70 15.97
CA ALA A 51 -24.11 5.24 15.63
C ALA A 51 -24.12 6.15 14.39
N ASP A 52 -22.97 6.66 13.93
CA ASP A 52 -22.97 7.78 12.97
C ASP A 52 -21.69 7.89 12.13
N LEU A 53 -21.19 6.74 11.63
CA LEU A 53 -19.97 6.63 10.80
C LEU A 53 -19.88 7.72 9.72
N GLU A 54 -20.93 7.82 8.89
CA GLU A 54 -20.95 8.74 7.76
C GLU A 54 -20.86 10.20 8.20
N LYS A 55 -21.61 10.57 9.23
CA LYS A 55 -21.66 11.92 9.74
C LYS A 55 -20.34 12.32 10.40
N ASP A 56 -19.79 11.46 11.25
CA ASP A 56 -18.57 11.74 12.00
C ASP A 56 -17.39 11.91 11.03
N ILE A 57 -17.25 11.01 10.04
CA ILE A 57 -16.17 11.09 9.06
C ILE A 57 -16.37 12.29 8.13
N THR A 58 -17.57 12.51 7.61
CA THR A 58 -17.86 13.65 6.73
C THR A 58 -17.62 14.98 7.42
N PHE A 59 -18.04 15.11 8.68
CA PHE A 59 -17.79 16.29 9.49
C PHE A 59 -16.29 16.53 9.71
N PHE A 60 -15.54 15.48 10.02
CA PHE A 60 -14.10 15.56 10.20
C PHE A 60 -13.38 16.00 8.92
N LEU A 61 -13.63 15.32 7.80
CA LEU A 61 -12.99 15.62 6.52
C LEU A 61 -13.23 17.08 6.10
N SER A 62 -14.47 17.55 6.24
CA SER A 62 -14.83 18.94 5.89
C SER A 62 -14.21 19.95 6.84
N GLY A 63 -14.23 19.66 8.15
CA GLY A 63 -13.71 20.56 9.19
C GLY A 63 -12.18 20.73 9.15
N HIS A 64 -11.46 19.72 8.72
CA HIS A 64 -9.99 19.72 8.65
C HIS A 64 -9.44 19.92 7.24
N HIS A 65 -10.31 20.07 6.23
CA HIS A 65 -9.91 20.19 4.82
C HIS A 65 -9.04 19.02 4.33
N VAL A 66 -9.32 17.83 4.85
CA VAL A 66 -8.65 16.57 4.46
C VAL A 66 -9.53 15.85 3.45
N LYS A 67 -8.91 15.29 2.44
CA LYS A 67 -9.63 14.56 1.41
C LYS A 67 -9.70 13.07 1.74
N PRO A 68 -10.74 12.35 1.26
CA PRO A 68 -10.87 10.90 1.48
C PRO A 68 -9.61 10.12 1.06
N GLU A 69 -9.04 10.45 -0.10
CA GLU A 69 -7.83 9.82 -0.61
C GLU A 69 -6.57 10.03 0.25
N GLU A 70 -6.60 10.93 1.22
CA GLU A 70 -5.51 11.16 2.17
C GLU A 70 -5.70 10.39 3.48
N CYS A 71 -6.76 9.59 3.59
CA CYS A 71 -7.15 8.92 4.83
C CYS A 71 -7.18 7.41 4.71
N MET A 72 -6.99 6.74 5.84
CA MET A 72 -7.18 5.31 6.01
C MET A 72 -8.33 5.03 6.96
N LEU A 73 -9.16 4.05 6.65
CA LEU A 73 -10.20 3.53 7.52
C LEU A 73 -9.80 2.14 8.03
N LEU A 74 -9.73 1.98 9.34
CA LEU A 74 -9.63 0.66 9.97
C LEU A 74 -11.05 0.14 10.21
N ALA A 75 -11.52 -0.70 9.31
CA ALA A 75 -12.87 -1.25 9.29
C ALA A 75 -12.94 -2.61 9.99
N THR A 76 -13.96 -2.83 10.77
CA THR A 76 -14.25 -4.09 11.47
C THR A 76 -15.54 -4.77 11.04
N GLU A 77 -16.40 -4.04 10.31
CA GLU A 77 -17.71 -4.52 9.88
C GLU A 77 -17.92 -4.28 8.37
N PRO A 78 -18.67 -5.15 7.69
CA PRO A 78 -18.92 -5.03 6.24
C PRO A 78 -19.57 -3.70 5.83
N GLU A 79 -20.40 -3.12 6.69
CA GLU A 79 -21.10 -1.87 6.44
C GLU A 79 -20.14 -0.69 6.36
N GLU A 80 -19.07 -0.71 7.16
CA GLU A 80 -18.00 0.30 7.15
C GLU A 80 -17.23 0.25 5.82
N VAL A 81 -16.92 -0.96 5.35
CA VAL A 81 -16.27 -1.18 4.04
C VAL A 81 -17.19 -0.73 2.91
N ALA A 82 -18.47 -1.13 2.94
CA ALA A 82 -19.43 -0.76 1.92
C ALA A 82 -19.61 0.77 1.82
N TRP A 83 -19.63 1.45 2.96
CA TRP A 83 -19.69 2.91 3.00
C TRP A 83 -18.43 3.55 2.40
N ALA A 84 -17.24 3.08 2.79
CA ALA A 84 -15.96 3.65 2.33
C ALA A 84 -15.70 3.46 0.83
N LYS A 85 -16.32 2.44 0.23
CA LYS A 85 -16.21 2.12 -1.20
C LYS A 85 -17.40 2.62 -2.03
N LYS A 86 -18.33 3.38 -1.41
CA LYS A 86 -19.51 3.91 -2.07
C LYS A 86 -19.16 5.18 -2.87
N ASP A 87 -19.74 5.32 -4.03
CA ASP A 87 -19.81 6.55 -4.83
C ASP A 87 -18.46 7.18 -5.26
N ALA A 88 -17.36 6.43 -5.32
CA ALA A 88 -16.13 6.98 -5.88
C ALA A 88 -16.05 6.69 -7.40
N ASP A 89 -15.82 7.74 -8.16
CA ASP A 89 -15.66 7.67 -9.63
C ASP A 89 -14.36 6.93 -10.02
N SER A 90 -13.37 6.93 -9.11
CA SER A 90 -12.13 6.17 -9.29
C SER A 90 -11.66 5.55 -7.96
N ASP A 91 -10.94 4.45 -8.05
CA ASP A 91 -10.38 3.75 -6.89
C ASP A 91 -9.37 4.63 -6.10
N SER A 92 -8.71 5.57 -6.79
CA SER A 92 -7.73 6.49 -6.19
C SER A 92 -8.36 7.56 -5.30
N ASP A 93 -9.65 7.89 -5.49
CA ASP A 93 -10.32 8.98 -4.76
C ASP A 93 -11.00 8.48 -3.48
N GLN A 94 -10.84 7.19 -3.15
CA GLN A 94 -11.43 6.54 -1.99
C GLN A 94 -10.47 6.52 -0.80
N LEU A 95 -11.07 6.36 0.38
CA LEU A 95 -10.33 5.95 1.59
C LEU A 95 -9.54 4.66 1.33
N THR A 96 -8.34 4.59 1.87
CA THR A 96 -7.62 3.31 1.99
C THR A 96 -8.28 2.50 3.09
N VAL A 97 -8.83 1.34 2.77
CA VAL A 97 -9.59 0.51 3.72
C VAL A 97 -8.74 -0.65 4.20
N ILE A 98 -8.45 -0.64 5.49
CA ILE A 98 -7.78 -1.72 6.20
C ILE A 98 -8.84 -2.51 6.94
N GLY A 99 -9.13 -3.74 6.50
CA GLY A 99 -10.03 -4.62 7.22
C GLY A 99 -9.30 -5.24 8.42
N TYR A 100 -9.93 -5.25 9.58
CA TYR A 100 -9.46 -5.99 10.75
C TYR A 100 -10.50 -7.00 11.19
N GLU A 101 -10.12 -8.26 11.25
CA GLU A 101 -10.93 -9.33 11.78
C GLU A 101 -10.33 -9.89 13.05
N VAL A 102 -11.10 -9.81 14.13
CA VAL A 102 -10.81 -10.63 15.30
C VAL A 102 -10.92 -12.10 14.86
N PRO A 103 -9.92 -12.94 15.11
CA PRO A 103 -9.99 -14.35 14.79
C PRO A 103 -11.17 -15.04 15.50
N ASP A 104 -12.31 -15.04 14.87
CA ASP A 104 -13.52 -15.71 15.32
C ASP A 104 -13.95 -16.69 14.24
N PHE A 105 -13.60 -17.96 14.44
CA PHE A 105 -13.94 -19.06 13.53
C PHE A 105 -15.46 -19.31 13.38
N SER A 106 -16.29 -18.57 14.09
CA SER A 106 -17.76 -18.63 13.96
C SER A 106 -18.30 -17.74 12.84
N LYS A 107 -17.53 -16.74 12.37
CA LYS A 107 -17.91 -15.89 11.25
C LYS A 107 -17.76 -16.66 9.93
N GLN A 108 -18.83 -16.69 9.15
CA GLN A 108 -18.88 -17.46 7.91
C GLN A 108 -18.23 -16.77 6.70
N MET A 109 -17.98 -15.47 6.73
CA MET A 109 -17.39 -14.73 5.61
C MET A 109 -16.41 -13.66 6.11
N PRO A 110 -15.19 -13.67 5.57
CA PRO A 110 -14.22 -12.62 5.87
C PRO A 110 -14.66 -11.27 5.27
N LEU A 111 -14.15 -10.16 5.82
CA LEU A 111 -14.29 -8.84 5.22
C LEU A 111 -13.76 -8.88 3.79
N SER A 112 -14.59 -8.48 2.84
CA SER A 112 -14.22 -8.43 1.42
C SER A 112 -14.14 -6.99 0.94
N ASN A 113 -13.50 -6.79 -0.21
CA ASN A 113 -13.33 -5.46 -0.83
C ASN A 113 -12.53 -4.46 0.03
N VAL A 114 -11.60 -4.96 0.84
CA VAL A 114 -10.63 -4.16 1.58
C VAL A 114 -9.31 -4.08 0.82
N ASP A 115 -8.53 -3.03 1.03
CA ASP A 115 -7.21 -2.90 0.39
C ASP A 115 -6.18 -3.83 1.04
N ILE A 116 -6.35 -4.13 2.33
CA ILE A 116 -5.63 -5.20 3.05
C ILE A 116 -6.50 -5.72 4.19
N LEU A 117 -6.38 -7.03 4.49
CA LEU A 117 -7.02 -7.67 5.62
C LEU A 117 -6.00 -8.03 6.69
N LEU A 118 -6.24 -7.59 7.92
CA LEU A 118 -5.45 -7.92 9.11
C LEU A 118 -6.18 -8.95 9.95
N LEU A 119 -5.45 -9.97 10.40
CA LEU A 119 -5.91 -10.96 11.37
C LEU A 119 -5.34 -10.71 12.78
N GLY A 120 -4.59 -9.65 12.95
CA GLY A 120 -3.96 -9.19 14.19
C GLY A 120 -3.31 -7.85 14.00
N LEU A 121 -3.00 -7.16 15.09
CA LEU A 121 -2.37 -5.83 15.08
C LEU A 121 -0.90 -5.84 15.55
N GLU A 122 -0.37 -7.00 15.95
CA GLU A 122 0.92 -7.10 16.64
C GLU A 122 2.10 -6.60 15.79
N GLU A 123 2.04 -6.84 14.50
CA GLU A 123 3.09 -6.47 13.54
C GLU A 123 2.78 -5.17 12.76
N VAL A 124 1.67 -4.51 13.08
CA VAL A 124 1.30 -3.27 12.41
C VAL A 124 2.08 -2.10 13.00
N ASP A 125 2.83 -1.42 12.14
CA ASP A 125 3.54 -0.18 12.44
C ASP A 125 3.22 0.90 11.41
N THR A 126 3.79 2.07 11.58
CA THR A 126 3.55 3.20 10.66
C THR A 126 4.15 2.95 9.28
N GLU A 127 5.21 2.14 9.16
CA GLU A 127 5.78 1.76 7.85
C GLU A 127 4.82 0.84 7.09
N PHE A 128 4.23 -0.14 7.77
CA PHE A 128 3.21 -1.01 7.19
C PHE A 128 2.02 -0.20 6.66
N LEU A 129 1.51 0.75 7.45
CA LEU A 129 0.42 1.63 7.05
C LEU A 129 0.78 2.49 5.83
N LEU A 130 1.98 3.08 5.84
CA LEU A 130 2.49 3.86 4.71
C LEU A 130 2.55 3.01 3.43
N ARG A 131 3.03 1.78 3.53
CA ARG A 131 3.14 0.86 2.39
C ARG A 131 1.77 0.46 1.85
N THR A 132 0.81 0.18 2.73
CA THR A 132 -0.59 -0.11 2.32
C THR A 132 -1.19 1.08 1.59
N PHE A 133 -1.00 2.28 2.10
CA PHE A 133 -1.43 3.51 1.46
C PHE A 133 -0.78 3.71 0.09
N GLN A 134 0.54 3.52 -0.01
CA GLN A 134 1.27 3.66 -1.27
C GLN A 134 0.76 2.69 -2.34
N ARG A 135 0.49 1.44 -1.98
CA ARG A 135 -0.07 0.47 -2.94
C ARG A 135 -1.44 0.85 -3.45
N LYS A 136 -2.32 1.32 -2.55
CA LYS A 136 -3.64 1.82 -2.93
C LYS A 136 -3.55 2.94 -3.97
N HIS A 137 -2.58 3.83 -3.83
CA HIS A 137 -2.36 4.97 -4.72
C HIS A 137 -1.36 4.71 -5.84
N HIS A 138 -1.05 3.43 -6.14
CA HIS A 138 -0.09 3.02 -7.18
C HIS A 138 1.29 3.67 -7.06
N LEU A 139 1.70 4.00 -5.83
CA LEU A 139 3.00 4.57 -5.53
C LEU A 139 4.00 3.43 -5.23
N PRO A 140 5.14 3.38 -5.92
CA PRO A 140 6.08 2.27 -5.76
C PRO A 140 6.82 2.35 -4.44
N TRP A 141 6.95 1.20 -3.76
CA TRP A 141 7.75 1.12 -2.55
C TRP A 141 9.23 1.27 -2.85
N ARG A 142 9.92 2.04 -2.01
CA ARG A 142 11.38 2.02 -1.97
C ARG A 142 11.81 0.86 -1.06
N ILE A 143 12.43 -0.16 -1.65
CA ILE A 143 12.80 -1.39 -0.97
C ILE A 143 14.17 -1.26 -0.29
N LEU A 144 15.14 -0.70 -1.00
CA LEU A 144 16.52 -0.59 -0.54
C LEU A 144 17.17 0.67 -1.08
N GLU A 145 18.04 1.26 -0.28
CA GLU A 145 18.84 2.41 -0.66
C GLU A 145 20.32 2.17 -0.36
N THR A 146 21.17 2.48 -1.34
CA THR A 146 22.62 2.42 -1.24
C THR A 146 23.21 3.82 -1.38
N LYS A 147 24.55 3.93 -1.38
CA LYS A 147 25.21 5.23 -1.62
C LYS A 147 24.94 5.80 -3.02
N ARG A 148 24.79 4.94 -4.04
CA ARG A 148 24.72 5.34 -5.46
C ARG A 148 23.38 5.11 -6.11
N CYS A 149 22.61 4.16 -5.65
CA CYS A 149 21.32 3.79 -6.24
C CYS A 149 20.30 3.43 -5.17
N TYR A 150 19.06 3.29 -5.60
CA TYR A 150 17.96 2.76 -4.82
C TYR A 150 17.17 1.74 -5.63
N LEU A 151 16.60 0.77 -4.93
CA LEU A 151 15.67 -0.20 -5.49
C LEU A 151 14.25 0.20 -5.12
N ARG A 152 13.35 0.13 -6.09
CA ARG A 152 11.91 0.31 -5.87
C ARG A 152 11.08 -0.60 -6.74
N GLU A 153 9.83 -0.79 -6.37
CA GLU A 153 8.85 -1.47 -7.18
C GLU A 153 8.71 -0.81 -8.56
N ILE A 154 8.38 -1.58 -9.58
CA ILE A 154 8.01 -1.07 -10.90
C ILE A 154 6.58 -0.54 -10.86
N THR A 155 6.31 0.47 -11.68
CA THR A 155 4.96 0.94 -12.00
C THR A 155 4.78 0.95 -13.51
N LEU A 156 3.54 1.09 -13.98
CA LEU A 156 3.29 1.19 -15.43
C LEU A 156 3.86 2.45 -16.07
N ASP A 157 4.12 3.49 -15.27
CA ASP A 157 4.80 4.71 -15.73
C ASP A 157 6.28 4.49 -16.08
N ASP A 158 6.87 3.37 -15.67
CA ASP A 158 8.26 3.05 -15.94
C ASP A 158 8.47 2.33 -17.28
N MET A 159 7.42 2.08 -18.04
CA MET A 159 7.50 1.26 -19.26
C MET A 159 8.48 1.84 -20.29
N ASP A 160 8.49 3.16 -20.49
CA ASP A 160 9.44 3.80 -21.40
C ASP A 160 10.89 3.61 -20.95
N ASP A 161 11.17 3.88 -19.69
CA ASP A 161 12.50 3.67 -19.10
C ASP A 161 12.95 2.19 -19.23
N LEU A 162 12.00 1.25 -19.07
CA LEU A 162 12.27 -0.18 -19.15
C LEU A 162 12.63 -0.60 -20.58
N PHE A 163 11.87 -0.17 -21.57
CA PHE A 163 12.17 -0.42 -22.99
C PHE A 163 13.49 0.24 -23.40
N ASP A 164 13.75 1.46 -22.95
CA ASP A 164 15.01 2.15 -23.21
C ASP A 164 16.22 1.40 -22.60
N LEU A 165 16.05 0.81 -21.41
CA LEU A 165 17.08 -0.03 -20.80
C LEU A 165 17.35 -1.28 -21.63
N TYR A 166 16.30 -2.02 -22.01
CA TYR A 166 16.43 -3.30 -22.72
C TYR A 166 16.90 -3.15 -24.17
N ASN A 167 16.69 -2.00 -24.78
CA ASN A 167 17.22 -1.67 -26.12
C ASN A 167 18.73 -1.34 -26.11
N LYS A 168 19.37 -1.21 -24.94
CA LYS A 168 20.80 -0.97 -24.88
C LYS A 168 21.58 -2.23 -25.23
N LYS A 169 22.66 -2.06 -26.00
CA LYS A 169 23.53 -3.14 -26.43
C LYS A 169 24.07 -3.94 -25.24
N GLY A 170 23.93 -5.23 -25.30
CA GLY A 170 24.46 -6.16 -24.31
C GLY A 170 23.50 -6.51 -23.16
N ILE A 171 22.37 -5.82 -23.02
CA ILE A 171 21.41 -6.14 -21.96
C ILE A 171 20.74 -7.50 -22.23
N THR A 172 20.31 -7.73 -23.47
CA THR A 172 19.61 -8.96 -23.86
C THR A 172 20.55 -10.09 -24.30
N ASP A 173 21.86 -9.95 -24.12
CA ASP A 173 22.81 -11.03 -24.44
C ASP A 173 22.67 -12.23 -23.48
N TYR A 174 22.18 -11.99 -22.24
CA TYR A 174 22.08 -13.00 -21.18
C TYR A 174 20.71 -13.05 -20.48
N ILE A 175 19.80 -12.15 -20.84
CA ILE A 175 18.44 -12.12 -20.31
C ILE A 175 17.45 -12.06 -21.45
N GLU A 176 16.25 -12.58 -21.23
CA GLU A 176 15.19 -12.55 -22.23
C GLU A 176 14.77 -11.11 -22.56
N PRO A 177 14.51 -10.80 -23.83
CA PRO A 177 13.96 -9.52 -24.23
C PRO A 177 12.56 -9.31 -23.63
N LEU A 178 12.11 -8.06 -23.60
CA LEU A 178 10.73 -7.76 -23.25
C LEU A 178 9.78 -8.26 -24.34
N TYR A 179 8.53 -8.49 -23.99
CA TYR A 179 7.43 -8.69 -24.95
C TYR A 179 7.19 -7.44 -25.77
N GLU A 180 6.31 -7.55 -26.77
CA GLU A 180 5.78 -6.36 -27.46
C GLU A 180 5.07 -5.45 -26.43
N ARG A 181 5.06 -4.12 -26.70
CA ARG A 181 4.66 -3.11 -25.71
C ARG A 181 3.36 -3.42 -24.98
N GLN A 182 2.32 -3.75 -25.73
CA GLN A 182 1.01 -4.02 -25.12
C GLN A 182 1.04 -5.26 -24.23
N GLU A 183 1.67 -6.32 -24.70
CA GLU A 183 1.81 -7.58 -23.95
C GLU A 183 2.69 -7.39 -22.70
N GLU A 184 3.74 -6.59 -22.80
CA GLU A 184 4.60 -6.26 -21.66
C GLU A 184 3.84 -5.44 -20.60
N GLU A 185 3.02 -4.47 -21.01
CA GLU A 185 2.18 -3.71 -20.07
C GLU A 185 1.17 -4.59 -19.35
N GLU A 186 0.53 -5.53 -20.04
CA GLU A 186 -0.37 -6.52 -19.43
C GLU A 186 0.38 -7.45 -18.46
N TYR A 187 1.57 -7.92 -18.86
CA TYR A 187 2.44 -8.72 -18.00
C TYR A 187 2.86 -7.96 -16.74
N GLN A 188 3.31 -6.71 -16.88
CA GLN A 188 3.74 -5.92 -15.72
C GLN A 188 2.58 -5.57 -14.80
N ARG A 189 1.39 -5.34 -15.31
CA ARG A 189 0.18 -5.15 -14.49
C ARG A 189 -0.11 -6.37 -13.63
N ALA A 190 -0.15 -7.55 -14.27
CA ALA A 190 -0.34 -8.81 -13.54
C ALA A 190 0.81 -9.10 -12.56
N TYR A 191 2.04 -8.72 -12.92
CA TYR A 191 3.21 -8.88 -12.05
C TYR A 191 3.09 -8.01 -10.78
N ILE A 192 2.73 -6.74 -10.92
CA ILE A 192 2.53 -5.80 -9.80
C ILE A 192 1.45 -6.34 -8.86
N GLU A 193 0.31 -6.77 -9.39
CA GLU A 193 -0.80 -7.29 -8.59
C GLU A 193 -0.42 -8.57 -7.85
N ASN A 194 0.19 -9.53 -8.52
CA ASN A 194 0.47 -10.84 -7.95
C ASN A 194 1.76 -10.85 -7.13
N MET A 195 2.86 -10.33 -7.66
CA MET A 195 4.14 -10.44 -6.96
C MET A 195 4.25 -9.43 -5.81
N TYR A 196 4.03 -8.15 -6.07
CA TYR A 196 4.10 -7.17 -5.00
C TYR A 196 2.85 -7.16 -4.13
N GLY A 197 1.66 -7.28 -4.75
CA GLY A 197 0.38 -7.24 -4.04
C GLY A 197 0.19 -8.44 -3.12
N TYR A 198 0.45 -9.65 -3.60
CA TYR A 198 0.19 -10.88 -2.86
C TYR A 198 1.42 -11.42 -2.12
N TYR A 199 2.58 -11.55 -2.82
CA TYR A 199 3.78 -12.13 -2.21
C TYR A 199 4.66 -11.10 -1.48
N GLY A 200 4.52 -9.81 -1.77
CA GLY A 200 5.30 -8.77 -1.12
C GLY A 200 6.75 -8.63 -1.59
N TYR A 201 7.19 -9.40 -2.58
CA TYR A 201 8.54 -9.35 -3.14
C TYR A 201 8.52 -9.53 -4.66
N GLY A 202 9.67 -9.36 -5.32
CA GLY A 202 9.82 -9.55 -6.75
C GLY A 202 11.08 -8.90 -7.30
N MET A 203 11.08 -8.66 -8.61
CA MET A 203 12.13 -7.92 -9.29
C MET A 203 11.84 -6.42 -9.23
N TRP A 204 12.76 -5.67 -8.68
CA TRP A 204 12.65 -4.23 -8.50
C TRP A 204 13.50 -3.47 -9.51
N LEU A 205 13.16 -2.22 -9.76
CA LEU A 205 13.96 -1.32 -10.58
C LEU A 205 15.11 -0.73 -9.75
N ALA A 206 16.33 -0.82 -10.28
CA ALA A 206 17.49 -0.13 -9.75
C ALA A 206 17.64 1.22 -10.45
N LYS A 207 17.48 2.31 -9.71
CA LYS A 207 17.62 3.69 -10.22
C LYS A 207 18.81 4.39 -9.58
N GLU A 208 19.57 5.13 -10.40
CA GLU A 208 20.71 5.90 -9.93
C GLU A 208 20.25 7.11 -9.10
N LYS A 209 20.93 7.38 -7.98
CA LYS A 209 20.69 8.60 -7.20
C LYS A 209 21.18 9.83 -7.96
N GLY A 210 20.41 10.89 -7.90
CA GLY A 210 20.75 12.17 -8.55
C GLY A 210 20.20 12.31 -9.95
N THR A 211 20.32 11.30 -10.81
CA THR A 211 19.76 11.32 -12.17
C THR A 211 18.39 10.66 -12.28
N HIS A 212 18.09 9.74 -11.35
CA HIS A 212 16.91 8.87 -11.37
C HIS A 212 16.82 7.93 -12.60
N LEU A 213 17.90 7.78 -13.33
CA LEU A 213 17.96 6.89 -14.48
C LEU A 213 17.82 5.44 -14.05
N LEU A 214 17.07 4.68 -14.83
CA LEU A 214 16.99 3.23 -14.70
C LEU A 214 18.30 2.61 -15.17
N ILE A 215 18.99 1.91 -14.25
CA ILE A 215 20.31 1.28 -14.49
C ILE A 215 20.25 -0.22 -14.49
N GLY A 216 19.13 -0.83 -14.10
CA GLY A 216 18.97 -2.26 -14.08
C GLY A 216 17.75 -2.73 -13.30
N ARG A 217 17.66 -4.05 -13.16
CA ARG A 217 16.67 -4.72 -12.28
C ARG A 217 17.42 -5.61 -11.30
N ALA A 218 16.94 -5.69 -10.08
CA ALA A 218 17.47 -6.59 -9.05
C ALA A 218 16.34 -7.00 -8.12
N GLY A 219 16.36 -8.23 -7.62
CA GLY A 219 15.29 -8.68 -6.74
C GLY A 219 15.35 -10.15 -6.43
N ILE A 220 14.24 -10.68 -5.97
CA ILE A 220 14.05 -12.08 -5.61
C ILE A 220 13.08 -12.67 -6.63
N ASP A 221 13.52 -13.76 -7.26
CA ASP A 221 12.73 -14.51 -8.21
C ASP A 221 12.62 -15.97 -7.73
N TYR A 222 11.40 -16.52 -7.78
CA TYR A 222 11.18 -17.92 -7.48
C TYR A 222 11.41 -18.75 -8.74
N ARG A 223 12.45 -19.57 -8.73
CA ARG A 223 12.67 -20.56 -9.79
C ARG A 223 12.65 -21.96 -9.20
N MET A 224 11.84 -22.84 -9.75
CA MET A 224 12.02 -24.27 -9.53
C MET A 224 13.35 -24.66 -10.16
N LEU A 225 14.35 -24.97 -9.34
CA LEU A 225 15.55 -25.62 -9.81
C LEU A 225 15.10 -27.03 -10.21
N GLY A 226 15.10 -27.31 -11.51
CA GLY A 226 14.79 -28.67 -12.03
C GLY A 226 15.66 -29.73 -11.33
N GLU A 227 15.05 -30.87 -11.10
CA GLU A 227 15.76 -32.10 -10.64
C GLU A 227 16.87 -32.50 -11.60
#